data_511494320b0c3b92b7e62494db610830
#
_entry.id   511494320b0c3b92b7e62494db610830
#
_cell.length_a   1.000
_cell.length_b   1.000
_cell.length_c   1.000
_cell.angle_alpha   90.00
_cell.angle_beta   90.00
_cell.angle_gamma   90.00
#
_symmetry.space_group_name_H-M   'P 1'
#
loop_
_entity.id
_entity.type
_entity.pdbx_description
1 polymer ?
#
loop_
_entity_poly.entity_id
_entity_poly.type
_entity_poly.pdbx_seq_one_letter_code
_entity_poly.pdbx_strand_id
1 'polypeptide(L)'
;NTLPAMVEAHYSHTPLAVISADRPARLVGTGASQTIEQPGIFGVYAETTQVERTSDVPLIAERFLNDRQVHINVAFDAPLVGEALPSTPTDYTQHRAHTPRWSNHGEVAVDLSRNTLVIAGDEAWEVEGLEDVPTIAEPTAPAPYHPVHPAAAHLFRRAQVSANDYVVNTKVEQVIVVGHPTLHRGVLALLSDPDIDLICLSRTEDFTNPRGAAAQLGTTVKTS
;
A
#
# COMPACT_ATOMS: atom_id res chain seq x y z
N ASN A 1 -8.93 -19.61 -0.39
CA ASN A 1 -9.52 -18.30 -0.80
C ASN A 1 -8.87 -17.08 -0.11
N THR A 2 -7.78 -17.26 0.65
CA THR A 2 -7.10 -16.18 1.38
C THR A 2 -5.98 -15.49 0.57
N LEU A 3 -5.49 -16.09 -0.50
CA LEU A 3 -4.43 -15.51 -1.33
C LEU A 3 -4.81 -14.12 -1.91
N PRO A 4 -6.01 -13.89 -2.46
CA PRO A 4 -6.37 -12.55 -2.93
C PRO A 4 -6.33 -11.49 -1.81
N ALA A 5 -6.79 -11.85 -0.61
CA ALA A 5 -6.73 -10.95 0.54
C ALA A 5 -5.28 -10.67 0.99
N MET A 6 -4.40 -11.67 0.91
CA MET A 6 -2.98 -11.49 1.22
C MET A 6 -2.30 -10.57 0.22
N VAL A 7 -2.61 -10.71 -1.08
CA VAL A 7 -2.10 -9.82 -2.13
C VAL A 7 -2.57 -8.38 -1.90
N GLU A 8 -3.86 -8.19 -1.64
CA GLU A 8 -4.42 -6.86 -1.34
C GLU A 8 -3.78 -6.26 -0.10
N ALA A 9 -3.65 -7.03 0.99
CA ALA A 9 -3.00 -6.56 2.21
C ALA A 9 -1.54 -6.15 2.00
N HIS A 10 -0.83 -6.85 1.11
CA HIS A 10 0.55 -6.53 0.76
C HIS A 10 0.64 -5.16 0.09
N TYR A 11 -0.15 -4.91 -0.96
CA TYR A 11 -0.10 -3.67 -1.72
C TYR A 11 -0.78 -2.48 -1.04
N SER A 12 -1.73 -2.72 -0.14
CA SER A 12 -2.33 -1.69 0.71
C SER A 12 -1.60 -1.48 2.04
N HIS A 13 -0.47 -2.14 2.25
CA HIS A 13 0.33 -2.11 3.48
C HIS A 13 -0.48 -2.43 4.75
N THR A 14 -1.59 -3.17 4.59
CA THR A 14 -2.48 -3.55 5.69
C THR A 14 -1.94 -4.76 6.44
N PRO A 15 -1.77 -4.73 7.75
CA PRO A 15 -1.36 -5.90 8.52
C PRO A 15 -2.39 -7.02 8.40
N LEU A 16 -1.96 -8.20 7.99
CA LEU A 16 -2.80 -9.39 7.86
C LEU A 16 -2.07 -10.65 8.31
N ALA A 17 -2.72 -11.42 9.17
CA ALA A 17 -2.27 -12.76 9.51
C ALA A 17 -3.25 -13.81 8.99
N VAL A 18 -2.74 -14.78 8.29
CA VAL A 18 -3.46 -16.01 7.94
C VAL A 18 -2.96 -17.13 8.82
N ILE A 19 -3.86 -17.71 9.62
CA ILE A 19 -3.56 -18.86 10.45
C ILE A 19 -4.26 -20.07 9.81
N SER A 20 -3.48 -21.03 9.32
CA SER A 20 -3.99 -22.25 8.70
C SER A 20 -3.70 -23.47 9.56
N ALA A 21 -4.62 -24.41 9.55
CA ALA A 21 -4.41 -25.75 10.13
C ALA A 21 -3.75 -26.68 9.10
N ASP A 22 -2.85 -27.51 9.56
CA ASP A 22 -2.18 -28.53 8.74
C ASP A 22 -2.20 -29.89 9.42
N ARG A 23 -1.92 -30.92 8.63
CA ARG A 23 -1.63 -32.26 9.14
C ARG A 23 -0.18 -32.31 9.66
N PRO A 24 0.14 -33.26 10.56
CA PRO A 24 1.51 -33.41 11.03
C PRO A 24 2.49 -33.60 9.87
N ALA A 25 3.70 -33.04 9.99
CA ALA A 25 4.72 -33.04 8.95
C ALA A 25 4.99 -34.44 8.37
N ARG A 26 4.89 -35.53 9.19
CA ARG A 26 5.05 -36.91 8.73
C ARG A 26 4.03 -37.37 7.68
N LEU A 27 2.93 -36.67 7.52
CA LEU A 27 1.86 -37.00 6.57
C LEU A 27 1.94 -36.12 5.30
N VAL A 28 2.65 -35.02 5.32
CA VAL A 28 2.81 -34.13 4.16
C VAL A 28 3.64 -34.87 3.10
N GLY A 29 3.21 -34.77 1.84
CA GLY A 29 3.87 -35.47 0.72
C GLY A 29 3.61 -36.97 0.62
N THR A 30 2.82 -37.57 1.52
CA THR A 30 2.53 -39.02 1.50
C THR A 30 1.26 -39.40 0.72
N GLY A 31 0.51 -38.42 0.23
CA GLY A 31 -0.81 -38.62 -0.36
C GLY A 31 -1.91 -38.84 0.68
N ALA A 32 -1.66 -38.61 1.96
CA ALA A 32 -2.67 -38.65 2.99
C ALA A 32 -3.79 -37.64 2.73
N SER A 33 -5.03 -38.00 3.11
CA SER A 33 -6.19 -37.13 2.91
C SER A 33 -5.99 -35.76 3.58
N GLN A 34 -6.38 -34.69 2.87
CA GLN A 34 -6.29 -33.31 3.34
C GLN A 34 -4.86 -32.83 3.63
N THR A 35 -3.88 -33.33 2.91
CA THR A 35 -2.49 -32.83 2.95
C THR A 35 -2.13 -32.11 1.66
N ILE A 36 -1.53 -30.95 1.81
CA ILE A 36 -0.91 -30.18 0.73
C ILE A 36 0.39 -29.53 1.24
N GLU A 37 1.22 -29.09 0.34
CA GLU A 37 2.38 -28.25 0.69
C GLU A 37 1.91 -26.83 0.99
N GLN A 38 1.65 -26.52 2.27
CA GLN A 38 1.22 -25.19 2.71
C GLN A 38 2.35 -24.17 2.86
N PRO A 39 3.57 -24.56 3.29
CA PRO A 39 4.69 -23.62 3.32
C PRO A 39 4.93 -22.95 1.97
N GLY A 40 5.01 -21.61 1.98
CA GLY A 40 5.23 -20.84 0.75
C GLY A 40 4.00 -20.65 -0.14
N ILE A 41 2.80 -21.05 0.29
CA ILE A 41 1.56 -20.94 -0.51
C ILE A 41 1.21 -19.49 -0.86
N PHE A 42 1.68 -18.52 -0.09
CA PHE A 42 1.52 -17.09 -0.36
C PHE A 42 2.66 -16.47 -1.18
N GLY A 43 3.67 -17.27 -1.58
CA GLY A 43 4.78 -16.82 -2.41
C GLY A 43 5.54 -15.66 -1.75
N VAL A 44 5.71 -14.57 -2.51
CA VAL A 44 6.44 -13.37 -2.06
C VAL A 44 5.65 -12.49 -1.09
N TYR A 45 4.35 -12.73 -0.94
CA TYR A 45 3.47 -11.86 -0.18
C TYR A 45 3.46 -12.12 1.32
N ALA A 46 3.78 -13.33 1.75
CA ALA A 46 3.94 -13.65 3.16
C ALA A 46 4.81 -14.90 3.36
N GLU A 47 5.78 -14.79 4.24
CA GLU A 47 6.57 -15.94 4.66
C GLU A 47 5.76 -16.84 5.60
N THR A 48 5.95 -18.16 5.49
CA THR A 48 5.27 -19.13 6.34
C THR A 48 6.08 -19.44 7.58
N THR A 49 5.46 -19.24 8.75
CA THR A 49 5.99 -19.72 10.03
C THR A 49 5.30 -21.04 10.38
N GLN A 50 6.06 -22.11 10.49
CA GLN A 50 5.56 -23.43 10.90
C GLN A 50 5.47 -23.51 12.42
N VAL A 51 4.35 -24.04 12.92
CA VAL A 51 4.10 -24.26 14.33
C VAL A 51 3.74 -25.73 14.54
N GLU A 52 4.60 -26.47 15.17
CA GLU A 52 4.40 -27.89 15.48
C GLU A 52 4.31 -28.15 17.00
N ARG A 53 4.76 -27.21 17.79
CA ARG A 53 4.82 -27.31 19.26
C ARG A 53 4.46 -26.00 19.92
N THR A 54 4.00 -26.08 21.15
CA THR A 54 3.73 -24.89 21.98
C THR A 54 4.95 -24.02 22.20
N SER A 55 6.17 -24.60 22.15
CA SER A 55 7.43 -23.84 22.22
C SER A 55 7.64 -22.89 21.04
N ASP A 56 6.93 -23.08 19.93
CA ASP A 56 7.08 -22.28 18.71
C ASP A 56 6.22 -21.00 18.77
N VAL A 57 5.28 -20.92 19.73
CA VAL A 57 4.36 -19.78 19.87
C VAL A 57 5.07 -18.41 20.04
N PRO A 58 6.20 -18.30 20.77
CA PRO A 58 6.95 -17.03 20.84
C PRO A 58 7.41 -16.50 19.48
N LEU A 59 7.72 -17.38 18.52
CA LEU A 59 8.10 -16.99 17.15
C LEU A 59 6.95 -16.29 16.42
N ILE A 60 5.71 -16.69 16.71
CA ILE A 60 4.51 -16.07 16.13
C ILE A 60 4.41 -14.61 16.59
N ALA A 61 4.61 -14.36 17.90
CA ALA A 61 4.55 -13.01 18.44
C ALA A 61 5.63 -12.11 17.82
N GLU A 62 6.84 -12.64 17.64
CA GLU A 62 7.94 -11.91 17.00
C GLU A 62 7.58 -11.54 15.55
N ARG A 63 7.06 -12.48 14.77
CA ARG A 63 6.63 -12.24 13.38
C ARG A 63 5.51 -11.20 13.31
N PHE A 64 4.50 -11.31 14.16
CA PHE A 64 3.41 -10.34 14.25
C PHE A 64 3.86 -8.91 14.55
N LEU A 65 4.94 -8.75 15.29
CA LEU A 65 5.49 -7.44 15.65
C LEU A 65 6.38 -6.84 14.55
N ASN A 66 6.97 -7.69 13.72
CA ASN A 66 7.98 -7.27 12.74
C ASN A 66 7.45 -7.26 11.30
N ASP A 67 6.57 -8.19 10.95
CA ASP A 67 6.07 -8.36 9.59
C ASP A 67 4.63 -7.84 9.47
N ARG A 68 4.31 -7.19 8.34
CA ARG A 68 2.95 -6.71 8.08
C ARG A 68 2.02 -7.84 7.68
N GLN A 69 2.51 -8.75 6.84
CA GLN A 69 1.76 -9.91 6.36
C GLN A 69 2.46 -11.18 6.82
N VAL A 70 1.72 -12.07 7.49
CA VAL A 70 2.26 -13.33 8.00
C VAL A 70 1.34 -14.51 7.70
N HIS A 71 1.96 -15.64 7.37
CA HIS A 71 1.28 -16.92 7.31
C HIS A 71 1.78 -17.83 8.45
N ILE A 72 0.85 -18.27 9.29
CA ILE A 72 1.12 -19.18 10.40
C ILE A 72 0.47 -20.51 10.08
N ASN A 73 1.27 -21.54 9.85
CA ASN A 73 0.81 -22.89 9.53
C ASN A 73 0.94 -23.76 10.76
N VAL A 74 -0.19 -24.16 11.35
CA VAL A 74 -0.24 -24.90 12.61
C VAL A 74 -0.52 -26.37 12.33
N ALA A 75 0.45 -27.23 12.59
CA ALA A 75 0.31 -28.67 12.46
C ALA A 75 -0.39 -29.26 13.69
N PHE A 76 -1.47 -29.99 13.46
CA PHE A 76 -2.22 -30.68 14.51
C PHE A 76 -2.07 -32.19 14.40
N ASP A 77 -1.81 -32.86 15.53
CA ASP A 77 -1.80 -34.30 15.66
C ASP A 77 -2.82 -34.77 16.70
N ALA A 78 -3.11 -36.05 16.71
CA ALA A 78 -4.00 -36.65 17.72
C ALA A 78 -3.37 -36.56 19.15
N PRO A 79 -4.21 -36.30 20.18
CA PRO A 79 -5.64 -36.10 20.17
C PRO A 79 -6.05 -34.71 19.71
N LEU A 80 -7.00 -34.62 18.75
CA LEU A 80 -7.49 -33.34 18.22
C LEU A 80 -8.49 -32.63 19.13
N VAL A 81 -8.99 -33.33 20.12
CA VAL A 81 -9.89 -32.78 21.16
C VAL A 81 -9.13 -32.87 22.48
N GLY A 82 -8.81 -31.71 23.01
CA GLY A 82 -8.18 -31.59 24.31
C GLY A 82 -9.22 -31.51 25.43
N GLU A 83 -8.75 -31.49 26.69
CA GLU A 83 -9.58 -31.15 27.82
C GLU A 83 -10.07 -29.68 27.69
N ALA A 84 -11.31 -29.42 28.14
CA ALA A 84 -11.84 -28.06 28.12
C ALA A 84 -10.94 -27.15 28.97
N LEU A 85 -10.39 -26.11 28.34
CA LEU A 85 -9.67 -25.09 29.05
C LEU A 85 -10.64 -24.35 29.98
N PRO A 86 -10.26 -24.06 31.22
CA PRO A 86 -11.07 -23.21 32.10
C PRO A 86 -11.30 -21.88 31.37
N SER A 87 -12.55 -21.40 31.38
CA SER A 87 -12.90 -20.09 30.85
C SER A 87 -12.32 -19.00 31.74
N THR A 88 -11.05 -18.73 31.60
CA THR A 88 -10.45 -17.54 32.20
C THR A 88 -10.86 -16.36 31.31
N PRO A 89 -11.52 -15.32 31.86
CA PRO A 89 -11.70 -14.09 31.11
C PRO A 89 -10.30 -13.59 30.67
N THR A 90 -10.04 -13.66 29.41
CA THR A 90 -8.82 -13.04 28.88
C THR A 90 -9.08 -11.56 28.87
N ASP A 91 -8.38 -10.83 29.71
CA ASP A 91 -8.37 -9.37 29.65
C ASP A 91 -7.67 -9.01 28.33
N TYR A 92 -8.47 -8.75 27.29
CA TYR A 92 -7.96 -8.28 26.01
C TYR A 92 -7.49 -6.84 26.23
N THR A 93 -6.29 -6.67 26.75
CA THR A 93 -5.58 -5.41 26.60
C THR A 93 -5.52 -5.15 25.10
N GLN A 94 -6.20 -4.10 24.67
CA GLN A 94 -6.06 -3.63 23.28
C GLN A 94 -4.60 -3.40 23.03
N HIS A 95 -3.94 -4.35 22.35
CA HIS A 95 -2.64 -4.10 21.81
C HIS A 95 -2.78 -2.94 20.83
N ARG A 96 -1.94 -1.94 20.97
CA ARG A 96 -1.92 -0.78 20.07
C ARG A 96 -1.94 -1.29 18.66
N ALA A 97 -2.84 -0.73 17.85
CA ALA A 97 -2.80 -0.91 16.41
C ALA A 97 -1.35 -0.73 15.92
N HIS A 98 -0.91 -1.61 15.03
CA HIS A 98 0.41 -1.53 14.41
C HIS A 98 0.61 -0.10 13.90
N THR A 99 1.53 0.64 14.48
CA THR A 99 1.87 1.97 14.00
C THR A 99 2.64 1.77 12.69
N PRO A 100 2.14 2.29 11.55
CA PRO A 100 2.85 2.17 10.30
C PRO A 100 4.28 2.70 10.47
N ARG A 101 5.27 1.93 10.06
CA ARG A 101 6.63 2.45 9.94
C ARG A 101 6.69 3.29 8.67
N TRP A 102 6.74 4.60 8.86
CA TRP A 102 6.91 5.52 7.76
C TRP A 102 8.39 5.63 7.39
N SER A 103 8.67 5.52 6.10
CA SER A 103 9.99 5.78 5.52
C SER A 103 10.13 7.26 5.20
N ASN A 104 11.35 7.78 5.30
CA ASN A 104 11.67 9.13 4.90
C ASN A 104 12.69 9.09 3.76
N HIS A 105 12.27 9.54 2.59
CA HIS A 105 13.07 9.55 1.36
C HIS A 105 13.69 10.93 1.06
N GLY A 106 13.62 11.84 2.04
CA GLY A 106 14.19 13.17 1.91
C GLY A 106 13.25 14.21 1.31
N GLU A 107 13.80 15.39 1.05
CA GLU A 107 13.11 16.56 0.57
C GLU A 107 13.39 16.80 -0.93
N VAL A 108 12.35 17.14 -1.70
CA VAL A 108 12.46 17.49 -3.12
C VAL A 108 12.16 18.96 -3.30
N ALA A 109 12.99 19.67 -4.08
CA ALA A 109 12.74 21.06 -4.45
C ALA A 109 11.64 21.13 -5.52
N VAL A 110 10.66 22.01 -5.31
CA VAL A 110 9.52 22.23 -6.20
C VAL A 110 9.37 23.71 -6.52
N ASP A 111 9.42 24.05 -7.80
CA ASP A 111 9.16 25.40 -8.29
C ASP A 111 7.66 25.55 -8.61
N LEU A 112 6.92 26.23 -7.73
CA LEU A 112 5.49 26.47 -7.88
C LEU A 112 5.14 27.61 -8.88
N SER A 113 6.12 28.29 -9.45
CA SER A 113 5.86 29.19 -10.57
C SER A 113 5.46 28.46 -11.86
N ARG A 114 5.68 27.15 -11.90
CA ARG A 114 5.33 26.25 -12.98
C ARG A 114 3.89 25.75 -12.82
N ASN A 115 3.25 25.41 -13.94
CA ASN A 115 1.90 24.80 -13.92
C ASN A 115 1.96 23.42 -13.26
N THR A 116 1.57 23.36 -11.99
CA THR A 116 1.69 22.17 -11.12
C THR A 116 0.32 21.55 -10.86
N LEU A 117 0.28 20.22 -10.83
CA LEU A 117 -0.89 19.43 -10.42
C LEU A 117 -0.45 18.39 -9.38
N VAL A 118 -1.20 18.28 -8.30
CA VAL A 118 -1.05 17.17 -7.35
C VAL A 118 -2.00 16.04 -7.72
N ILE A 119 -1.52 14.81 -7.60
CA ILE A 119 -2.31 13.58 -7.72
C ILE A 119 -2.14 12.80 -6.42
N ALA A 120 -3.23 12.71 -5.64
CA ALA A 120 -3.26 12.05 -4.36
C ALA A 120 -3.99 10.69 -4.45
N GLY A 121 -3.31 9.62 -4.09
CA GLY A 121 -3.84 8.26 -4.10
C GLY A 121 -3.91 7.62 -2.73
N ASP A 122 -3.92 6.31 -2.67
CA ASP A 122 -3.92 5.59 -1.40
C ASP A 122 -2.69 5.98 -0.54
N GLU A 123 -2.86 6.01 0.77
CA GLU A 123 -1.84 6.45 1.74
C GLU A 123 -1.33 7.90 1.54
N ALA A 124 -2.01 8.73 0.73
CA ALA A 124 -1.68 10.13 0.61
C ALA A 124 -1.90 10.89 1.94
N TRP A 125 -1.21 11.99 2.07
CA TRP A 125 -1.33 12.90 3.21
C TRP A 125 -1.30 14.35 2.74
N GLU A 126 -1.69 15.27 3.60
CA GLU A 126 -1.54 16.70 3.36
C GLU A 126 -0.05 17.06 3.41
N VAL A 127 0.50 17.51 2.28
CA VAL A 127 1.90 17.88 2.14
C VAL A 127 2.04 19.38 2.35
N GLU A 128 2.80 19.79 3.36
CA GLU A 128 3.10 21.18 3.65
C GLU A 128 3.74 21.88 2.43
N GLY A 129 3.20 23.05 2.08
CA GLY A 129 3.64 23.85 0.95
C GLY A 129 2.92 23.55 -0.37
N LEU A 130 1.97 22.59 -0.40
CA LEU A 130 1.16 22.27 -1.59
C LEU A 130 -0.33 22.63 -1.42
N GLU A 131 -0.68 23.41 -0.41
CA GLU A 131 -2.06 23.74 -0.04
C GLU A 131 -2.82 24.47 -1.16
N ASP A 132 -2.14 25.30 -1.92
CA ASP A 132 -2.73 26.09 -3.01
C ASP A 132 -2.65 25.38 -4.38
N VAL A 133 -2.14 24.15 -4.45
CA VAL A 133 -1.96 23.43 -5.70
C VAL A 133 -3.22 22.63 -6.05
N PRO A 134 -3.76 22.76 -7.28
CA PRO A 134 -4.89 21.93 -7.73
C PRO A 134 -4.59 20.45 -7.57
N THR A 135 -5.55 19.69 -7.00
CA THR A 135 -5.36 18.29 -6.64
C THR A 135 -6.44 17.39 -7.22
N ILE A 136 -6.05 16.34 -7.94
CA ILE A 136 -6.90 15.20 -8.24
C ILE A 136 -6.68 14.17 -7.14
N ALA A 137 -7.72 13.93 -6.33
CA ALA A 137 -7.68 12.94 -5.25
C ALA A 137 -8.50 11.70 -5.60
N GLU A 138 -7.97 10.52 -5.28
CA GLU A 138 -8.73 9.27 -5.27
C GLU A 138 -9.61 9.19 -4.01
N PRO A 139 -10.65 8.33 -3.97
CA PRO A 139 -11.63 8.32 -2.87
C PRO A 139 -11.04 8.06 -1.47
N THR A 140 -9.89 7.40 -1.39
CA THR A 140 -9.19 7.10 -0.13
C THR A 140 -8.21 8.19 0.28
N ALA A 141 -7.93 9.14 -0.62
CA ALA A 141 -6.98 10.21 -0.38
C ALA A 141 -7.65 11.43 0.28
N PRO A 142 -6.94 12.23 1.09
CA PRO A 142 -7.44 13.52 1.54
C PRO A 142 -7.74 14.39 0.31
N ALA A 143 -8.88 15.05 0.31
CA ALA A 143 -9.28 16.02 -0.70
C ALA A 143 -8.96 17.43 -0.17
N PRO A 144 -7.73 17.91 -0.33
CA PRO A 144 -7.32 19.15 0.24
C PRO A 144 -7.99 20.36 -0.46
N TYR A 145 -7.41 21.49 -0.40
CA TYR A 145 -8.01 22.81 -0.57
C TYR A 145 -8.56 23.10 -1.97
N HIS A 146 -8.00 22.50 -3.03
CA HIS A 146 -8.37 22.74 -4.44
C HIS A 146 -8.64 21.45 -5.20
N PRO A 147 -9.75 20.73 -4.87
CA PRO A 147 -10.05 19.46 -5.52
C PRO A 147 -10.45 19.66 -7.00
N VAL A 148 -9.87 18.85 -7.85
CA VAL A 148 -10.17 18.81 -9.29
C VAL A 148 -10.77 17.47 -9.64
N HIS A 149 -11.82 17.48 -10.48
CA HIS A 149 -12.47 16.25 -10.91
C HIS A 149 -11.51 15.37 -11.72
N PRO A 150 -11.40 14.06 -11.46
CA PRO A 150 -10.44 13.18 -12.14
C PRO A 150 -10.54 13.14 -13.66
N ALA A 151 -11.75 13.37 -14.22
CA ALA A 151 -11.94 13.48 -15.67
C ALA A 151 -11.18 14.65 -16.29
N ALA A 152 -10.80 15.68 -15.50
CA ALA A 152 -10.02 16.82 -15.98
C ALA A 152 -8.56 16.42 -16.34
N ALA A 153 -8.07 15.27 -15.92
CA ALA A 153 -6.74 14.76 -16.27
C ALA A 153 -6.47 14.78 -17.78
N HIS A 154 -7.51 14.57 -18.61
CA HIS A 154 -7.38 14.67 -20.06
C HIS A 154 -7.14 16.09 -20.58
N LEU A 155 -7.59 17.11 -19.84
CA LEU A 155 -7.42 18.52 -20.21
C LEU A 155 -6.00 18.99 -19.92
N PHE A 156 -5.41 18.52 -18.84
CA PHE A 156 -4.08 18.93 -18.40
C PHE A 156 -2.94 18.49 -19.33
N ARG A 157 -3.19 17.58 -20.23
CA ARG A 157 -2.24 17.18 -21.29
C ARG A 157 -2.32 18.07 -22.52
N ARG A 158 -3.36 18.90 -22.66
CA ARG A 158 -3.57 19.78 -23.80
C ARG A 158 -2.93 21.13 -23.52
N ALA A 159 -2.30 21.70 -24.53
CA ALA A 159 -1.73 23.02 -24.41
C ALA A 159 -2.79 24.09 -24.14
N GLN A 160 -3.94 23.97 -24.80
CA GLN A 160 -5.05 24.90 -24.67
C GLN A 160 -6.41 24.19 -24.75
N VAL A 161 -7.38 24.75 -24.04
CA VAL A 161 -8.79 24.39 -24.14
C VAL A 161 -9.59 25.64 -24.44
N SER A 162 -10.42 25.61 -25.48
CA SER A 162 -11.34 26.68 -25.83
C SER A 162 -12.74 26.32 -25.34
N ALA A 163 -13.40 27.28 -24.67
CA ALA A 163 -14.80 27.19 -24.28
C ALA A 163 -15.40 28.58 -24.30
N ASN A 164 -16.50 28.79 -25.06
CA ASN A 164 -17.27 30.04 -25.12
C ASN A 164 -16.38 31.30 -25.30
N ASP A 165 -15.60 31.34 -26.36
CA ASP A 165 -14.66 32.43 -26.70
C ASP A 165 -13.47 32.63 -25.75
N TYR A 166 -13.34 31.81 -24.70
CA TYR A 166 -12.18 31.81 -23.84
C TYR A 166 -11.20 30.71 -24.27
N VAL A 167 -9.92 31.05 -24.29
CA VAL A 167 -8.83 30.10 -24.48
C VAL A 167 -8.01 30.06 -23.20
N VAL A 168 -7.89 28.89 -22.62
CA VAL A 168 -7.14 28.69 -21.37
C VAL A 168 -5.99 27.73 -21.64
N ASN A 169 -4.80 28.11 -21.19
CA ASN A 169 -3.66 27.22 -21.14
C ASN A 169 -3.88 26.21 -20.01
N THR A 170 -3.89 24.95 -20.36
CA THR A 170 -4.21 23.86 -19.39
C THR A 170 -3.09 22.86 -19.21
N LYS A 171 -2.07 22.87 -20.08
CA LYS A 171 -0.96 21.92 -19.98
C LYS A 171 -0.21 22.12 -18.66
N VAL A 172 -0.16 21.06 -17.85
CA VAL A 172 0.74 21.03 -16.68
C VAL A 172 2.17 20.77 -17.13
N GLU A 173 3.12 21.33 -16.39
CA GLU A 173 4.55 21.20 -16.62
C GLU A 173 5.19 20.24 -15.63
N GLN A 174 4.56 20.10 -14.44
CA GLN A 174 4.98 19.14 -13.42
C GLN A 174 3.78 18.52 -12.70
N VAL A 175 3.92 17.27 -12.33
CA VAL A 175 2.96 16.50 -11.54
C VAL A 175 3.64 16.00 -10.28
N ILE A 176 2.99 16.22 -9.15
CA ILE A 176 3.42 15.70 -7.85
C ILE A 176 2.45 14.59 -7.44
N VAL A 177 2.95 13.38 -7.38
CA VAL A 177 2.21 12.21 -6.86
C VAL A 177 2.39 12.15 -5.36
N VAL A 178 1.31 11.98 -4.62
CA VAL A 178 1.34 11.74 -3.17
C VAL A 178 0.66 10.43 -2.87
N GLY A 179 1.40 9.49 -2.28
CA GLY A 179 0.92 8.13 -2.06
C GLY A 179 0.83 7.31 -3.35
N HIS A 180 -0.20 6.46 -3.46
CA HIS A 180 -0.29 5.40 -4.48
C HIS A 180 -1.57 5.50 -5.33
N PRO A 181 -1.67 6.44 -6.30
CA PRO A 181 -2.82 6.53 -7.19
C PRO A 181 -2.85 5.37 -8.19
N THR A 182 -4.01 4.72 -8.34
CA THR A 182 -4.18 3.53 -9.19
C THR A 182 -5.45 3.53 -10.05
N LEU A 183 -6.45 4.38 -9.77
CA LEU A 183 -7.81 4.18 -10.27
C LEU A 183 -8.07 4.75 -11.67
N HIS A 184 -7.44 5.86 -12.06
CA HIS A 184 -7.85 6.61 -13.23
C HIS A 184 -6.87 6.52 -14.40
N ARG A 185 -7.30 5.98 -15.54
CA ARG A 185 -6.47 5.88 -16.76
C ARG A 185 -5.94 7.23 -17.25
N GLY A 186 -6.74 8.30 -17.12
CA GLY A 186 -6.33 9.66 -17.49
C GLY A 186 -5.17 10.15 -16.61
N VAL A 187 -5.19 9.82 -15.31
CA VAL A 187 -4.14 10.11 -14.36
C VAL A 187 -2.87 9.32 -14.73
N LEU A 188 -2.98 8.01 -14.93
CA LEU A 188 -1.84 7.18 -15.34
C LEU A 188 -1.19 7.68 -16.64
N ALA A 189 -2.00 8.20 -17.57
CA ALA A 189 -1.48 8.80 -18.79
C ALA A 189 -0.70 10.10 -18.55
N LEU A 190 -1.09 10.92 -17.55
CA LEU A 190 -0.29 12.08 -17.11
C LEU A 190 1.04 11.65 -16.49
N LEU A 191 1.00 10.66 -15.59
CA LEU A 191 2.21 10.15 -14.92
C LEU A 191 3.23 9.57 -15.90
N SER A 192 2.75 9.04 -17.03
CA SER A 192 3.60 8.42 -18.05
C SER A 192 4.04 9.40 -19.15
N ASP A 193 3.57 10.65 -19.14
CA ASP A 193 3.88 11.64 -20.17
C ASP A 193 5.33 12.15 -20.04
N PRO A 194 6.19 11.93 -21.04
CA PRO A 194 7.61 12.32 -20.94
C PRO A 194 7.85 13.82 -20.95
N ASP A 195 6.85 14.60 -21.39
CA ASP A 195 6.91 16.07 -21.44
C ASP A 195 6.53 16.75 -20.12
N ILE A 196 6.13 15.98 -19.12
CA ILE A 196 5.73 16.46 -17.79
C ILE A 196 6.76 15.97 -16.78
N ASP A 197 7.31 16.88 -15.97
CA ASP A 197 8.19 16.47 -14.87
C ASP A 197 7.40 15.74 -13.79
N LEU A 198 7.94 14.63 -13.30
CA LEU A 198 7.29 13.78 -12.31
C LEU A 198 8.06 13.79 -11.00
N ILE A 199 7.33 14.10 -9.93
CA ILE A 199 7.80 14.03 -8.55
C ILE A 199 6.90 13.03 -7.84
N CYS A 200 7.47 12.02 -7.17
CA CYS A 200 6.72 11.03 -6.42
C CYS A 200 7.08 11.13 -4.94
N LEU A 201 6.06 11.37 -4.12
CA LEU A 201 6.18 11.43 -2.68
C LEU A 201 5.55 10.19 -2.06
N SER A 202 6.30 9.50 -1.21
CA SER A 202 5.82 8.35 -0.46
C SER A 202 6.33 8.38 0.98
N ARG A 203 5.56 7.77 1.87
CA ARG A 203 5.94 7.45 3.25
C ARG A 203 6.17 5.95 3.45
N THR A 204 5.97 5.14 2.41
CA THR A 204 6.28 3.71 2.39
C THR A 204 7.58 3.45 1.64
N GLU A 205 7.97 2.20 1.51
CA GLU A 205 9.16 1.84 0.73
C GLU A 205 8.91 1.92 -0.78
N ASP A 206 7.64 1.85 -1.18
CA ASP A 206 7.20 1.83 -2.56
C ASP A 206 6.80 3.22 -3.07
N PHE A 207 6.90 3.39 -4.39
CA PHE A 207 6.48 4.60 -5.09
C PHE A 207 5.60 4.24 -6.29
N THR A 208 4.51 4.97 -6.50
CA THR A 208 3.81 4.93 -7.78
C THR A 208 4.58 5.77 -8.79
N ASN A 209 5.53 5.13 -9.46
CA ASN A 209 6.46 5.76 -10.38
C ASN A 209 6.55 4.98 -11.71
N PRO A 210 5.67 5.23 -12.69
CA PRO A 210 5.70 4.55 -13.97
C PRO A 210 6.88 4.95 -14.87
N ARG A 211 7.67 5.96 -14.47
CA ARG A 211 8.80 6.49 -15.26
C ARG A 211 10.18 6.07 -14.75
N GLY A 212 10.24 5.34 -13.65
CA GLY A 212 11.49 4.85 -13.08
C GLY A 212 12.47 5.99 -12.77
N ALA A 213 13.70 5.92 -13.30
CA ALA A 213 14.76 6.89 -12.98
C ALA A 213 14.51 8.34 -13.48
N ALA A 214 13.48 8.56 -14.31
CA ALA A 214 13.13 9.91 -14.79
C ALA A 214 12.32 10.73 -13.80
N ALA A 215 11.86 10.13 -12.69
CA ALA A 215 11.13 10.83 -11.63
C ALA A 215 12.06 11.22 -10.47
N GLN A 216 11.70 12.32 -9.78
CA GLN A 216 12.30 12.66 -8.50
C GLN A 216 11.49 11.99 -7.37
N LEU A 217 12.17 11.45 -6.38
CA LEU A 217 11.56 10.70 -5.28
C LEU A 217 11.83 11.40 -3.96
N GLY A 218 10.82 11.46 -3.08
CA GLY A 218 10.95 12.08 -1.76
C GLY A 218 9.78 11.78 -0.83
N THR A 219 9.79 12.44 0.31
CA THR A 219 8.69 12.40 1.30
C THR A 219 8.16 13.80 1.59
N THR A 220 8.99 14.82 1.49
CA THR A 220 8.61 16.21 1.72
C THR A 220 9.02 17.09 0.56
N VAL A 221 8.45 18.27 0.46
CA VAL A 221 8.83 19.26 -0.56
C VAL A 221 9.38 20.54 0.07
N LYS A 222 10.29 21.19 -0.67
CA LYS A 222 10.69 22.55 -0.43
C LYS A 222 10.25 23.39 -1.62
N THR A 223 9.24 24.21 -1.40
CA THR A 223 8.64 25.05 -2.44
C THR A 223 9.41 26.38 -2.61
N SER A 224 9.44 26.89 -3.82
CA SER A 224 10.03 28.19 -4.18
C SER A 224 9.13 28.94 -5.16
#